data_881906de85753c5773a1e32fc30baa94
#
_entry.id   881906de85753c5773a1e32fc30baa94
#
_cell.length_a   1.000
_cell.length_b   1.000
_cell.length_c   1.000
_cell.angle_alpha   90.00
_cell.angle_beta   90.00
_cell.angle_gamma   90.00
#
_symmetry.space_group_name_H-M   'P 1'
#
loop_
_entity.id
_entity.type
_entity.pdbx_description
1 polymer ?
#
loop_
_entity_poly.entity_id
_entity_poly.type
_entity_poly.pdbx_seq_one_letter_code
_entity_poly.pdbx_strand_id
1 'polypeptide(L)'
;SYSWRFNGVAIPGKTASHYVLENVQPQHAGHYSVVITNTVGAVTSSPALLQVDVPPPAQLTASQLADGRLRLQVQAEPGRYRVEAAATMPPADWVGLIQVTNETTQFEFTDSETNLPRRFYRTQRLPP
;
A
#
# COMPACT_ATOMS: atom_id res chain seq x y z
N SER A 1 -6.91 -2.50 -35.55
CA SER A 1 -7.42 -2.23 -34.21
C SER A 1 -6.61 -2.99 -33.16
N TYR A 2 -6.65 -2.52 -31.93
CA TYR A 2 -6.01 -3.15 -30.77
C TYR A 2 -7.10 -3.56 -29.78
N SER A 3 -6.86 -4.67 -29.05
CA SER A 3 -7.71 -5.12 -27.95
C SER A 3 -6.80 -5.68 -26.85
N TRP A 4 -6.65 -4.93 -25.76
CA TRP A 4 -5.85 -5.35 -24.62
C TRP A 4 -6.59 -6.39 -23.79
N ARG A 5 -5.85 -7.34 -23.24
CA ARG A 5 -6.36 -8.45 -22.43
C ARG A 5 -5.61 -8.55 -21.12
N PHE A 6 -6.34 -8.88 -20.07
CA PHE A 6 -5.83 -9.22 -18.76
C PHE A 6 -6.24 -10.67 -18.43
N ASN A 7 -5.26 -11.50 -18.16
CA ASN A 7 -5.44 -12.94 -17.94
C ASN A 7 -6.29 -13.64 -19.03
N GLY A 8 -6.07 -13.22 -20.28
CA GLY A 8 -6.80 -13.75 -21.44
C GLY A 8 -8.15 -13.09 -21.72
N VAL A 9 -8.70 -12.31 -20.77
CA VAL A 9 -9.99 -11.63 -20.92
C VAL A 9 -9.81 -10.21 -21.49
N ALA A 10 -10.62 -9.81 -22.46
CA ALA A 10 -10.55 -8.47 -23.03
C ALA A 10 -10.88 -7.40 -21.99
N ILE A 11 -10.05 -6.34 -21.95
CA ILE A 11 -10.28 -5.17 -21.09
C ILE A 11 -11.18 -4.19 -21.86
N PRO A 12 -12.40 -3.91 -21.38
CA PRO A 12 -13.31 -3.05 -22.09
C PRO A 12 -12.74 -1.66 -22.36
N GLY A 13 -12.91 -1.16 -23.60
CA GLY A 13 -12.51 0.19 -23.99
C GLY A 13 -11.00 0.41 -24.18
N LYS A 14 -10.14 -0.59 -23.99
CA LYS A 14 -8.70 -0.48 -24.17
C LYS A 14 -8.30 -0.89 -25.60
N THR A 15 -8.43 0.08 -26.52
CA THR A 15 -8.26 -0.12 -27.98
C THR A 15 -7.13 0.75 -28.59
N ALA A 16 -6.38 1.49 -27.78
CA ALA A 16 -5.22 2.27 -28.23
C ALA A 16 -3.99 1.39 -28.45
N SER A 17 -3.00 1.89 -29.17
CA SER A 17 -1.72 1.19 -29.40
C SER A 17 -0.88 1.00 -28.14
N HIS A 18 -1.23 1.68 -27.06
CA HIS A 18 -0.62 1.55 -25.74
C HIS A 18 -1.70 1.43 -24.66
N TYR A 19 -1.35 0.81 -23.54
CA TYR A 19 -2.18 0.72 -22.35
C TYR A 19 -1.42 1.22 -21.13
N VAL A 20 -1.97 2.22 -20.45
CA VAL A 20 -1.41 2.78 -19.22
C VAL A 20 -2.27 2.34 -18.06
N LEU A 21 -1.62 1.77 -17.04
CA LEU A 21 -2.19 1.49 -15.73
C LEU A 21 -1.69 2.55 -14.76
N GLU A 22 -2.63 3.34 -14.22
CA GLU A 22 -2.35 4.30 -13.17
C GLU A 22 -2.72 3.69 -11.81
N ASN A 23 -2.04 4.15 -10.74
CA ASN A 23 -2.29 3.68 -9.38
C ASN A 23 -2.32 2.14 -9.26
N VAL A 24 -1.26 1.50 -9.71
CA VAL A 24 -1.15 0.04 -9.73
C VAL A 24 -1.38 -0.54 -8.33
N GLN A 25 -2.28 -1.52 -8.24
CA GLN A 25 -2.69 -2.20 -7.02
C GLN A 25 -2.44 -3.71 -7.16
N PRO A 26 -2.40 -4.49 -6.06
CA PRO A 26 -2.16 -5.94 -6.09
C PRO A 26 -3.06 -6.71 -7.05
N GLN A 27 -4.32 -6.31 -7.19
CA GLN A 27 -5.27 -6.95 -8.12
C GLN A 27 -4.94 -6.73 -9.61
N HIS A 28 -4.02 -5.82 -9.91
CA HIS A 28 -3.54 -5.60 -11.27
C HIS A 28 -2.41 -6.58 -11.65
N ALA A 29 -1.86 -7.35 -10.72
CA ALA A 29 -0.88 -8.39 -11.01
C ALA A 29 -1.50 -9.49 -11.88
N GLY A 30 -0.79 -9.86 -12.95
CA GLY A 30 -1.27 -10.87 -13.88
C GLY A 30 -0.65 -10.74 -15.27
N HIS A 31 -1.20 -11.48 -16.21
CA HIS A 31 -0.71 -11.54 -17.57
C HIS A 31 -1.46 -10.56 -18.48
N TYR A 32 -0.71 -9.72 -19.16
CA TYR A 32 -1.25 -8.76 -20.14
C TYR A 32 -0.82 -9.16 -21.54
N SER A 33 -1.75 -9.10 -22.48
CA SER A 33 -1.49 -9.31 -23.91
C SER A 33 -2.34 -8.38 -24.75
N VAL A 34 -2.00 -8.25 -26.03
CA VAL A 34 -2.78 -7.45 -26.98
C VAL A 34 -3.09 -8.27 -28.22
N VAL A 35 -4.33 -8.18 -28.68
CA VAL A 35 -4.76 -8.67 -29.98
C VAL A 35 -4.74 -7.50 -30.95
N ILE A 36 -4.03 -7.65 -32.06
CA ILE A 36 -3.96 -6.67 -33.13
C ILE A 36 -4.68 -7.26 -34.33
N THR A 37 -5.65 -6.52 -34.87
CA THR A 37 -6.49 -6.97 -35.98
C THR A 37 -6.46 -5.97 -37.12
N ASN A 38 -6.38 -6.45 -38.34
CA ASN A 38 -6.56 -5.70 -39.58
C ASN A 38 -7.47 -6.46 -40.53
N THR A 39 -7.59 -5.98 -41.78
CA THR A 39 -8.43 -6.61 -42.84
C THR A 39 -7.92 -7.97 -43.30
N VAL A 40 -6.66 -8.31 -43.01
CA VAL A 40 -6.01 -9.56 -43.44
C VAL A 40 -6.11 -10.63 -42.34
N GLY A 41 -6.16 -10.23 -41.07
CA GLY A 41 -6.23 -11.19 -39.97
C GLY A 41 -5.98 -10.58 -38.60
N ALA A 42 -5.74 -11.43 -37.62
CA ALA A 42 -5.46 -11.08 -36.25
C ALA A 42 -4.20 -11.78 -35.73
N VAL A 43 -3.44 -11.08 -34.91
CA VAL A 43 -2.29 -11.62 -34.18
C VAL A 43 -2.40 -11.27 -32.71
N THR A 44 -2.00 -12.19 -31.83
CA THR A 44 -1.95 -11.97 -30.39
C THR A 44 -0.50 -11.96 -29.93
N SER A 45 -0.13 -10.97 -29.12
CA SER A 45 1.21 -10.91 -28.52
C SER A 45 1.43 -12.06 -27.53
N SER A 46 2.69 -12.39 -27.26
CA SER A 46 3.04 -13.15 -26.05
C SER A 46 2.58 -12.38 -24.81
N PRO A 47 2.16 -13.07 -23.75
CA PRO A 47 1.75 -12.43 -22.52
C PRO A 47 2.95 -11.82 -21.77
N ALA A 48 2.80 -10.61 -21.27
CA ALA A 48 3.72 -9.96 -20.36
C ALA A 48 3.19 -10.11 -18.93
N LEU A 49 4.04 -10.57 -18.00
CA LEU A 49 3.68 -10.69 -16.60
C LEU A 49 3.92 -9.35 -15.87
N LEU A 50 2.87 -8.81 -15.27
CA LEU A 50 2.97 -7.73 -14.28
C LEU A 50 2.96 -8.34 -12.88
N GLN A 51 4.06 -8.14 -12.13
CA GLN A 51 4.13 -8.44 -10.71
C GLN A 51 3.93 -7.15 -9.93
N VAL A 52 3.20 -7.22 -8.82
CA VAL A 52 3.00 -6.08 -7.92
C VAL A 52 3.47 -6.50 -6.54
N ASP A 53 4.60 -5.94 -6.11
CA ASP A 53 5.15 -6.19 -4.79
C ASP A 53 4.38 -5.38 -3.75
N VAL A 54 3.78 -6.07 -2.79
CA VAL A 54 3.11 -5.45 -1.65
C VAL A 54 4.02 -5.60 -0.45
N PRO A 55 4.51 -4.48 0.10
CA PRO A 55 5.29 -4.56 1.33
C PRO A 55 4.48 -5.20 2.45
N PRO A 56 5.10 -6.01 3.32
CA PRO A 56 4.41 -6.56 4.47
C PRO A 56 3.85 -5.44 5.36
N PRO A 57 2.72 -5.66 6.04
CA PRO A 57 2.16 -4.68 6.94
C PRO A 57 3.15 -4.36 8.07
N ALA A 58 3.21 -3.11 8.46
CA ALA A 58 4.03 -2.69 9.59
C ALA A 58 3.53 -3.39 10.86
N GLN A 59 4.46 -3.92 11.65
CA GLN A 59 4.18 -4.49 12.97
C GLN A 59 4.48 -3.45 14.03
N LEU A 60 3.54 -3.25 14.95
CA LEU A 60 3.66 -2.28 16.02
C LEU A 60 3.60 -2.98 17.37
N THR A 61 4.60 -2.75 18.20
CA THR A 61 4.66 -3.19 19.59
C THR A 61 4.75 -1.99 20.52
N ALA A 62 4.11 -2.08 21.68
CA ALA A 62 4.12 -1.03 22.68
C ALA A 62 4.72 -1.54 23.97
N SER A 63 5.55 -0.73 24.62
CA SER A 63 6.08 -0.97 25.95
C SER A 63 5.96 0.28 26.81
N GLN A 64 5.60 0.10 28.09
CA GLN A 64 5.54 1.22 29.02
C GLN A 64 6.93 1.51 29.59
N LEU A 65 7.28 2.78 29.61
CA LEU A 65 8.50 3.27 30.24
C LEU A 65 8.27 3.50 31.74
N ALA A 66 9.34 3.57 32.52
CA ALA A 66 9.27 3.78 33.96
C ALA A 66 8.60 5.12 34.36
N ASP A 67 8.58 6.10 33.49
CA ASP A 67 7.96 7.41 33.69
C ASP A 67 6.47 7.45 33.23
N GLY A 68 5.90 6.30 32.86
CA GLY A 68 4.51 6.15 32.44
C GLY A 68 4.25 6.40 30.96
N ARG A 69 5.23 6.90 30.20
CA ARG A 69 5.11 7.09 28.74
C ARG A 69 5.11 5.74 28.01
N LEU A 70 4.57 5.73 26.81
CA LEU A 70 4.58 4.54 25.94
C LEU A 70 5.63 4.70 24.84
N ARG A 71 6.52 3.73 24.78
CA ARG A 71 7.41 3.54 23.62
C ARG A 71 6.72 2.62 22.62
N LEU A 72 6.60 3.07 21.41
CA LEU A 72 6.11 2.31 20.27
C LEU A 72 7.30 1.94 19.39
N GLN A 73 7.47 0.66 19.13
CA GLN A 73 8.46 0.14 18.18
C GLN A 73 7.72 -0.35 16.95
N VAL A 74 8.12 0.13 15.79
CA VAL A 74 7.50 -0.20 14.51
C VAL A 74 8.52 -0.92 13.65
N GLN A 75 8.23 -2.17 13.30
CA GLN A 75 8.95 -2.91 12.26
C GLN A 75 8.23 -2.71 10.94
N ALA A 76 8.92 -2.14 9.97
CA ALA A 76 8.34 -1.80 8.68
C ALA A 76 9.44 -1.66 7.61
N GLU A 77 9.12 -1.96 6.38
CA GLU A 77 9.99 -1.68 5.23
C GLU A 77 10.33 -0.18 5.13
N PRO A 78 11.47 0.18 4.52
CA PRO A 78 11.77 1.59 4.27
C PRO A 78 10.63 2.34 3.58
N GLY A 79 10.37 3.57 3.99
CA GLY A 79 9.30 4.38 3.45
C GLY A 79 8.82 5.48 4.41
N ARG A 80 7.79 6.19 3.98
CA ARG A 80 7.16 7.23 4.80
C ARG A 80 5.98 6.66 5.57
N TYR A 81 5.91 6.96 6.85
CA TYR A 81 4.86 6.48 7.74
C TYR A 81 4.24 7.61 8.54
N ARG A 82 2.96 7.46 8.87
CA ARG A 82 2.27 8.24 9.89
C ARG A 82 1.92 7.31 11.05
N VAL A 83 2.26 7.72 12.26
CA VAL A 83 1.77 7.11 13.49
C VAL A 83 0.55 7.88 13.96
N GLU A 84 -0.52 7.19 14.25
CA GLU A 84 -1.79 7.77 14.69
C GLU A 84 -2.26 7.10 15.96
N ALA A 85 -2.98 7.85 16.79
CA ALA A 85 -3.60 7.35 17.99
C ALA A 85 -5.09 7.70 18.06
N ALA A 86 -5.85 6.89 18.79
CA ALA A 86 -7.24 7.14 19.13
C ALA A 86 -7.53 6.76 20.59
N ALA A 87 -8.45 7.46 21.22
CA ALA A 87 -8.88 7.17 22.60
C ALA A 87 -9.98 6.11 22.67
N THR A 88 -10.72 5.90 21.58
CA THR A 88 -11.88 4.99 21.50
C THR A 88 -11.86 4.13 20.24
N MET A 89 -12.52 2.97 20.30
CA MET A 89 -12.71 2.06 19.17
C MET A 89 -14.13 1.48 19.21
N PRO A 90 -14.66 1.13 18.02
CA PRO A 90 -15.00 1.99 16.89
C PRO A 90 -16.29 2.79 17.18
N PRO A 91 -16.58 3.86 16.47
CA PRO A 91 -15.72 4.53 15.49
C PRO A 91 -14.60 5.30 16.18
N ALA A 92 -13.41 5.31 15.57
CA ALA A 92 -12.24 5.97 16.13
C ALA A 92 -11.89 7.22 15.35
N ASP A 93 -11.74 8.34 16.06
CA ASP A 93 -11.14 9.54 15.49
C ASP A 93 -9.62 9.43 15.64
N TRP A 94 -8.96 9.04 14.56
CA TRP A 94 -7.53 8.88 14.52
C TRP A 94 -6.83 10.24 14.40
N VAL A 95 -5.98 10.53 15.37
CA VAL A 95 -5.17 11.75 15.41
C VAL A 95 -3.74 11.40 15.03
N GLY A 96 -3.20 12.11 14.04
CA GLY A 96 -1.80 11.95 13.65
C GLY A 96 -0.88 12.49 14.74
N LEU A 97 0.06 11.65 15.20
CA LEU A 97 1.06 12.02 16.21
C LEU A 97 2.37 12.48 15.55
N ILE A 98 2.85 11.72 14.58
CA ILE A 98 4.11 12.00 13.90
C ILE A 98 4.11 11.43 12.48
N GLN A 99 4.88 12.06 11.59
CA GLN A 99 5.28 11.48 10.31
C GLN A 99 6.78 11.18 10.35
N VAL A 100 7.15 9.99 9.92
CA VAL A 100 8.53 9.48 9.94
C VAL A 100 8.92 9.00 8.55
N THR A 101 10.10 9.40 8.08
CA THR A 101 10.76 8.72 6.98
C THR A 101 11.66 7.64 7.56
N ASN A 102 11.25 6.38 7.39
CA ASN A 102 12.02 5.22 7.83
C ASN A 102 12.97 4.79 6.73
N GLU A 103 14.26 4.84 6.97
CA GLU A 103 15.32 4.42 6.04
C GLU A 103 15.84 3.00 6.35
N THR A 104 15.35 2.40 7.43
CA THR A 104 15.75 1.08 7.91
C THR A 104 14.55 0.13 7.95
N THR A 105 14.66 -0.98 8.66
CA THR A 105 13.58 -1.94 8.87
C THR A 105 12.78 -1.70 10.15
N GLN A 106 13.13 -0.66 10.92
CA GLN A 106 12.43 -0.31 12.15
C GLN A 106 12.61 1.16 12.52
N PHE A 107 11.67 1.70 13.27
CA PHE A 107 11.78 2.99 13.94
C PHE A 107 11.05 2.97 15.28
N GLU A 108 11.39 3.92 16.15
CA GLU A 108 10.75 4.08 17.46
C GLU A 108 10.11 5.44 17.59
N PHE A 109 9.03 5.49 18.34
CA PHE A 109 8.33 6.72 18.70
C PHE A 109 7.90 6.61 20.17
N THR A 110 8.05 7.69 20.93
CA THR A 110 7.56 7.75 22.32
C THR A 110 6.38 8.70 22.40
N ASP A 111 5.23 8.18 22.81
CA ASP A 111 4.06 8.99 23.10
C ASP A 111 4.20 9.61 24.49
N SER A 112 4.10 10.93 24.56
CA SER A 112 4.20 11.69 25.81
C SER A 112 2.90 11.78 26.60
N GLU A 113 1.76 11.37 26.00
CA GLU A 113 0.46 11.38 26.65
C GLU A 113 0.35 10.26 27.69
N THR A 114 0.26 10.61 28.96
CA THR A 114 0.17 9.66 30.09
C THR A 114 -1.21 9.64 30.77
N ASN A 115 -2.09 10.58 30.41
CA ASN A 115 -3.34 10.82 31.16
C ASN A 115 -4.57 10.10 30.59
N LEU A 116 -4.43 9.29 29.55
CA LEU A 116 -5.54 8.58 28.93
C LEU A 116 -5.63 7.15 29.47
N PRO A 117 -6.81 6.70 29.93
CA PRO A 117 -6.98 5.34 30.48
C PRO A 117 -6.82 4.25 29.42
N ARG A 118 -7.01 4.59 28.15
CA ARG A 118 -6.82 3.71 26.99
C ARG A 118 -6.35 4.52 25.82
N ARG A 119 -5.45 3.95 25.01
CA ARG A 119 -5.01 4.53 23.75
C ARG A 119 -4.73 3.43 22.74
N PHE A 120 -5.25 3.59 21.55
CA PHE A 120 -5.05 2.68 20.42
C PHE A 120 -4.09 3.33 19.45
N TYR A 121 -3.26 2.54 18.81
CA TYR A 121 -2.27 3.02 17.85
C TYR A 121 -2.36 2.28 16.53
N ARG A 122 -2.08 2.97 15.46
CA ARG A 122 -1.85 2.38 14.14
C ARG A 122 -0.75 3.12 13.40
N THR A 123 -0.19 2.44 12.43
CA THR A 123 0.70 3.05 11.44
C THR A 123 0.03 3.01 10.07
N GLN A 124 0.22 4.08 9.32
CA GLN A 124 -0.21 4.17 7.93
C GLN A 124 1.01 4.46 7.06
N ARG A 125 1.25 3.63 6.04
CA ARG A 125 2.25 3.94 5.03
C ARG A 125 1.73 5.05 4.13
N LEU A 126 2.54 6.08 3.92
CA LEU A 126 2.22 7.20 3.06
C LEU A 126 2.75 6.94 1.64
N PRO A 127 2.16 7.54 0.61
CA PRO A 127 2.73 7.52 -0.73
C PRO A 127 4.16 8.07 -0.75
N PRO A 128 5.00 7.62 -1.69
CA PRO A 128 6.35 8.12 -1.88
C PRO A 128 6.41 9.61 -2.18
#